data_0ba990f6dd3e4ebac72eec5519dc80fc
#
_entry.id   0ba990f6dd3e4ebac72eec5519dc80fc
#
_cell.length_a   1.000
_cell.length_b   1.000
_cell.length_c   1.000
_cell.angle_alpha   90.00
_cell.angle_beta   90.00
_cell.angle_gamma   90.00
#
_symmetry.space_group_name_H-M   'P 1'
#
loop_
_entity.id
_entity.type
_entity.pdbx_description
1 polymer ?
#
loop_
_entity_poly.entity_id
_entity_poly.type
_entity_poly.pdbx_seq_one_letter_code
_entity_poly.pdbx_strand_id
1 'polypeptide(L)'
;KRQVQYGQYVYVNCWSYQNRLLKIDTRTDRVVDELVVGVQPTSLVLDANDKLWTITDGGYEGSPYGYDVPALYRIDAASFRLEKQFRFREGDAPSEVQLNGTRDTLYWINKDVWRMPVAAEQLPARPFLEYRETKYYGLTVDPDNGDVYVADAIDYQQQGIVYRYTADGDAVDEFYAGVTPGAFCWHR
;
A
#
# COMPACT_ATOMS: atom_id res chain seq x y z
N LYS A 1 3.16 -10.66 -0.39
CA LYS A 1 1.85 -10.86 0.26
C LYS A 1 1.82 -10.05 1.54
N ARG A 2 0.70 -9.41 1.80
CA ARG A 2 0.42 -8.66 3.04
C ARG A 2 -0.80 -9.28 3.69
N GLN A 3 -0.88 -9.15 5.01
CA GLN A 3 -2.01 -9.64 5.78
C GLN A 3 -2.33 -8.67 6.90
N VAL A 4 -3.61 -8.58 7.25
CA VAL A 4 -4.10 -7.81 8.41
C VAL A 4 -5.13 -8.63 9.16
N GLN A 5 -5.23 -8.40 10.47
CA GLN A 5 -6.23 -9.06 11.32
C GLN A 5 -7.31 -8.07 11.74
N TYR A 6 -8.56 -8.52 11.68
CA TYR A 6 -9.72 -7.83 12.25
C TYR A 6 -10.60 -8.86 12.98
N GLY A 7 -10.72 -8.68 14.29
CA GLY A 7 -11.40 -9.66 15.13
C GLY A 7 -10.76 -11.06 15.03
N GLN A 8 -11.58 -12.06 14.74
CA GLN A 8 -11.13 -13.45 14.55
C GLN A 8 -10.67 -13.76 13.12
N TYR A 9 -10.72 -12.80 12.22
CA TYR A 9 -10.40 -13.04 10.81
C TYR A 9 -9.06 -12.41 10.42
N VAL A 10 -8.32 -13.11 9.58
CA VAL A 10 -7.15 -12.59 8.87
C VAL A 10 -7.52 -12.41 7.41
N TYR A 11 -7.20 -11.25 6.87
CA TYR A 11 -7.35 -10.92 5.47
C TYR A 11 -6.00 -10.95 4.78
N VAL A 12 -5.93 -11.56 3.62
CA VAL A 12 -4.69 -11.76 2.86
C VAL A 12 -4.90 -11.34 1.42
N ASN A 13 -4.00 -10.52 0.88
CA ASN A 13 -3.99 -10.23 -0.55
C ASN A 13 -3.30 -11.34 -1.32
N CYS A 14 -3.89 -11.77 -2.42
CA CYS A 14 -3.32 -12.72 -3.36
C CYS A 14 -2.62 -11.94 -4.49
N TRP A 15 -1.38 -11.52 -4.23
CA TRP A 15 -0.51 -10.94 -5.26
C TRP A 15 -0.02 -12.05 -6.22
N SER A 16 0.69 -11.75 -7.27
CA SER A 16 1.21 -12.68 -8.27
C SER A 16 0.11 -13.47 -9.00
N TYR A 17 -0.32 -12.90 -10.09
CA TYR A 17 -1.23 -13.56 -11.03
C TYR A 17 -2.66 -13.80 -10.54
N GLN A 18 -3.08 -13.04 -9.53
CA GLN A 18 -4.43 -13.14 -8.99
C GLN A 18 -5.07 -11.76 -8.82
N ASN A 19 -6.36 -11.77 -8.46
CA ASN A 19 -7.19 -10.59 -8.36
C ASN A 19 -8.12 -10.64 -7.15
N ARG A 20 -7.68 -11.24 -6.04
CA ARG A 20 -8.56 -11.45 -4.89
C ARG A 20 -7.93 -11.20 -3.55
N LEU A 21 -8.78 -10.93 -2.58
CA LEU A 21 -8.49 -11.00 -1.16
C LEU A 21 -9.16 -12.25 -0.58
N LEU A 22 -8.52 -12.87 0.40
CA LEU A 22 -9.07 -14.01 1.14
C LEU A 22 -9.38 -13.59 2.57
N LYS A 23 -10.50 -14.08 3.12
CA LYS A 23 -10.86 -13.99 4.53
C LYS A 23 -10.70 -15.36 5.17
N ILE A 24 -9.85 -15.44 6.18
CA ILE A 24 -9.49 -16.69 6.87
C ILE A 24 -9.99 -16.61 8.31
N ASP A 25 -10.75 -17.60 8.76
CA ASP A 25 -11.13 -17.74 10.18
C ASP A 25 -9.99 -18.40 10.96
N THR A 26 -9.40 -17.65 11.91
CA THR A 26 -8.27 -18.12 12.73
C THR A 26 -8.62 -19.20 13.75
N ARG A 27 -9.91 -19.48 13.98
CA ARG A 27 -10.33 -20.60 14.86
C ARG A 27 -10.39 -21.92 14.14
N THR A 28 -10.53 -21.89 12.81
CA THR A 28 -10.67 -23.10 11.99
C THR A 28 -9.55 -23.26 10.98
N ASP A 29 -8.71 -22.22 10.82
CA ASP A 29 -7.64 -22.12 9.81
C ASP A 29 -8.14 -22.32 8.38
N ARG A 30 -9.39 -21.89 8.11
CA ARG A 30 -10.02 -22.05 6.81
C ARG A 30 -10.33 -20.72 6.16
N VAL A 31 -10.19 -20.70 4.84
CA VAL A 31 -10.76 -19.62 4.01
C VAL A 31 -12.28 -19.72 4.11
N VAL A 32 -12.92 -18.66 4.57
CA VAL A 32 -14.38 -18.61 4.76
C VAL A 32 -15.06 -17.67 3.76
N ASP A 33 -14.29 -16.79 3.11
CA ASP A 33 -14.83 -15.88 2.09
C ASP A 33 -13.70 -15.39 1.18
N GLU A 34 -14.06 -14.92 -0.02
CA GLU A 34 -13.15 -14.28 -0.97
C GLU A 34 -13.81 -13.09 -1.65
N LEU A 35 -13.03 -12.06 -1.92
CA LEU A 35 -13.47 -10.86 -2.62
C LEU A 35 -12.58 -10.60 -3.84
N VAL A 36 -13.21 -10.52 -5.01
CA VAL A 36 -12.52 -10.14 -6.24
C VAL A 36 -12.31 -8.62 -6.25
N VAL A 37 -11.07 -8.22 -6.54
CA VAL A 37 -10.63 -6.84 -6.74
C VAL A 37 -9.93 -6.74 -8.11
N GLY A 38 -9.18 -5.70 -8.38
CA GLY A 38 -8.37 -5.61 -9.61
C GLY A 38 -7.17 -6.57 -9.60
N VAL A 39 -6.51 -6.66 -10.73
CA VAL A 39 -5.36 -7.53 -10.95
C VAL A 39 -4.18 -7.13 -10.07
N GLN A 40 -3.54 -8.12 -9.44
CA GLN A 40 -2.33 -7.99 -8.61
C GLN A 40 -2.48 -7.02 -7.42
N PRO A 41 -3.29 -7.34 -6.41
CA PRO A 41 -3.32 -6.55 -5.17
C PRO A 41 -1.97 -6.66 -4.44
N THR A 42 -1.24 -5.55 -4.30
CA THR A 42 0.14 -5.52 -3.79
C THR A 42 0.25 -5.29 -2.30
N SER A 43 -0.66 -4.52 -1.71
CA SER A 43 -0.64 -4.14 -0.30
C SER A 43 -2.01 -4.29 0.34
N LEU A 44 -2.04 -4.36 1.67
CA LEU A 44 -3.27 -4.47 2.45
C LEU A 44 -3.05 -3.84 3.83
N VAL A 45 -3.91 -2.89 4.22
CA VAL A 45 -3.91 -2.25 5.54
C VAL A 45 -5.34 -2.13 6.08
N LEU A 46 -5.47 -1.94 7.41
CA LEU A 46 -6.75 -1.76 8.12
C LEU A 46 -6.75 -0.39 8.80
N ASP A 47 -7.68 0.48 8.44
CA ASP A 47 -7.79 1.82 8.98
C ASP A 47 -8.50 1.89 10.35
N ALA A 48 -8.60 3.10 10.92
CA ALA A 48 -9.24 3.33 12.20
C ALA A 48 -10.78 3.15 12.18
N ASN A 49 -11.39 3.12 11.00
CA ASN A 49 -12.83 2.94 10.79
C ASN A 49 -13.18 1.51 10.38
N ASP A 50 -12.28 0.56 10.65
CA ASP A 50 -12.45 -0.86 10.30
C ASP A 50 -12.62 -1.09 8.79
N LYS A 51 -11.97 -0.26 7.95
CA LYS A 51 -11.92 -0.46 6.50
C LYS A 51 -10.59 -1.06 6.08
N LEU A 52 -10.67 -2.12 5.28
CA LEU A 52 -9.53 -2.66 4.56
C LEU A 52 -9.26 -1.79 3.34
N TRP A 53 -7.98 -1.50 3.13
CA TRP A 53 -7.52 -0.82 1.94
C TRP A 53 -6.48 -1.67 1.22
N THR A 54 -6.70 -1.89 -0.05
CA THR A 54 -5.76 -2.60 -0.92
C THR A 54 -5.54 -1.81 -2.20
N ILE A 55 -4.32 -1.84 -2.70
CA ILE A 55 -3.95 -1.24 -3.98
C ILE A 55 -3.57 -2.34 -4.97
N THR A 56 -3.96 -2.18 -6.23
CA THR A 56 -3.60 -3.08 -7.32
C THR A 56 -2.67 -2.37 -8.28
N ASP A 57 -1.66 -3.06 -8.79
CA ASP A 57 -0.78 -2.51 -9.83
C ASP A 57 -1.32 -2.74 -11.26
N GLY A 58 -2.40 -3.52 -11.38
CA GLY A 58 -3.08 -3.78 -12.65
C GLY A 58 -2.42 -4.85 -13.52
N GLY A 59 -1.24 -5.35 -13.14
CA GLY A 59 -0.47 -6.27 -13.99
C GLY A 59 0.20 -5.55 -15.16
N TYR A 60 0.31 -6.23 -16.29
CA TYR A 60 0.89 -5.65 -17.52
C TYR A 60 0.17 -6.16 -18.75
N GLU A 61 0.17 -5.35 -19.79
CA GLU A 61 -0.43 -5.70 -21.08
C GLU A 61 0.23 -6.95 -21.68
N GLY A 62 -0.59 -7.89 -22.13
CA GLY A 62 -0.12 -9.19 -22.64
C GLY A 62 0.15 -10.24 -21.56
N SER A 63 -0.07 -9.94 -20.28
CA SER A 63 -0.02 -10.93 -19.22
C SER A 63 -1.08 -12.03 -19.42
N PRO A 64 -0.73 -13.33 -19.29
CA PRO A 64 -1.72 -14.42 -19.36
C PRO A 64 -2.71 -14.40 -18.20
N TYR A 65 -2.46 -13.59 -17.18
CA TYR A 65 -3.30 -13.43 -15.97
C TYR A 65 -4.19 -12.20 -16.01
N GLY A 66 -4.18 -11.48 -17.14
CA GLY A 66 -4.98 -10.29 -17.38
C GLY A 66 -4.23 -8.99 -17.08
N TYR A 67 -4.88 -7.92 -17.49
CA TYR A 67 -4.48 -6.52 -17.23
C TYR A 67 -5.73 -5.72 -16.88
N ASP A 68 -5.62 -4.82 -15.95
CA ASP A 68 -6.67 -3.86 -15.59
C ASP A 68 -6.03 -2.52 -15.18
N VAL A 69 -6.81 -1.45 -15.25
CA VAL A 69 -6.36 -0.15 -14.76
C VAL A 69 -6.15 -0.25 -13.24
N PRO A 70 -4.98 0.15 -12.73
CA PRO A 70 -4.69 0.11 -11.30
C PRO A 70 -5.74 0.85 -10.48
N ALA A 71 -5.99 0.39 -9.26
CA ALA A 71 -6.96 1.03 -8.38
C ALA A 71 -6.63 0.82 -6.90
N LEU A 72 -7.13 1.76 -6.08
CA LEU A 72 -7.19 1.64 -4.63
C LEU A 72 -8.62 1.28 -4.24
N TYR A 73 -8.79 0.30 -3.39
CA TYR A 73 -10.07 -0.25 -2.96
C TYR A 73 -10.29 -0.01 -1.47
N ARG A 74 -11.47 0.51 -1.10
CA ARG A 74 -11.97 0.55 0.27
C ARG A 74 -13.02 -0.52 0.46
N ILE A 75 -12.83 -1.37 1.47
CA ILE A 75 -13.63 -2.56 1.73
C ILE A 75 -14.04 -2.54 3.21
N ASP A 76 -15.29 -2.76 3.52
CA ASP A 76 -15.74 -2.94 4.90
C ASP A 76 -15.22 -4.26 5.47
N ALA A 77 -14.46 -4.24 6.56
CA ALA A 77 -13.82 -5.43 7.11
C ALA A 77 -14.85 -6.42 7.71
N ALA A 78 -15.93 -5.93 8.30
CA ALA A 78 -16.93 -6.78 8.95
C ALA A 78 -17.73 -7.58 7.90
N SER A 79 -18.33 -6.89 6.94
CA SER A 79 -19.15 -7.50 5.87
C SER A 79 -18.32 -8.10 4.73
N PHE A 80 -17.04 -7.74 4.62
CA PHE A 80 -16.12 -8.08 3.55
C PHE A 80 -16.66 -7.69 2.17
N ARG A 81 -17.25 -6.49 2.07
CA ARG A 81 -17.84 -5.95 0.84
C ARG A 81 -17.09 -4.70 0.37
N LEU A 82 -16.93 -4.62 -0.95
CA LEU A 82 -16.40 -3.43 -1.59
C LEU A 82 -17.34 -2.23 -1.35
N GLU A 83 -16.79 -1.14 -0.81
CA GLU A 83 -17.50 0.13 -0.65
C GLU A 83 -17.14 1.13 -1.75
N LYS A 84 -15.86 1.19 -2.12
CA LYS A 84 -15.40 2.16 -3.10
C LYS A 84 -14.16 1.70 -3.84
N GLN A 85 -14.06 2.10 -5.10
CA GLN A 85 -12.91 1.95 -5.96
C GLN A 85 -12.45 3.33 -6.45
N PHE A 86 -11.16 3.61 -6.27
CA PHE A 86 -10.50 4.81 -6.78
C PHE A 86 -9.57 4.38 -7.93
N ARG A 87 -9.93 4.68 -9.15
CA ARG A 87 -9.14 4.30 -10.33
C ARG A 87 -7.99 5.29 -10.55
N PHE A 88 -6.81 4.77 -10.78
CA PHE A 88 -5.65 5.53 -11.24
C PHE A 88 -5.71 5.74 -12.76
N ARG A 89 -4.67 6.29 -13.33
CA ARG A 89 -4.55 6.43 -14.79
C ARG A 89 -4.02 5.13 -15.37
N GLU A 90 -4.32 4.90 -16.63
CA GLU A 90 -3.69 3.82 -17.39
C GLU A 90 -2.17 4.06 -17.45
N GLY A 91 -1.38 3.01 -17.24
CA GLY A 91 0.07 3.09 -17.16
C GLY A 91 0.65 3.49 -15.80
N ASP A 92 -0.17 3.86 -14.82
CA ASP A 92 0.26 3.99 -13.43
C ASP A 92 0.66 2.61 -12.86
N ALA A 93 1.57 2.62 -11.87
CA ALA A 93 2.02 1.40 -11.18
C ALA A 93 2.09 1.65 -9.65
N PRO A 94 0.93 1.87 -9.00
CA PRO A 94 0.92 2.20 -7.59
C PRO A 94 1.25 0.99 -6.72
N SER A 95 1.89 1.26 -5.57
CA SER A 95 2.32 0.24 -4.61
C SER A 95 2.40 0.78 -3.18
N GLU A 96 2.71 -0.09 -2.22
CA GLU A 96 3.10 0.24 -0.85
C GLU A 96 2.10 1.11 -0.10
N VAL A 97 0.84 0.67 0.01
CA VAL A 97 -0.13 1.38 0.88
C VAL A 97 0.29 1.24 2.35
N GLN A 98 0.39 2.36 3.04
CA GLN A 98 0.70 2.49 4.46
C GLN A 98 -0.32 3.40 5.15
N LEU A 99 -0.36 3.34 6.48
CA LEU A 99 -1.15 4.23 7.33
C LEU A 99 -0.23 4.96 8.31
N ASN A 100 -0.63 6.17 8.70
CA ASN A 100 -0.03 6.85 9.85
C ASN A 100 -0.40 6.15 11.17
N GLY A 101 0.16 6.60 12.29
CA GLY A 101 -0.06 6.01 13.62
C GLY A 101 -1.51 6.03 14.10
N THR A 102 -2.29 7.06 13.75
CA THR A 102 -3.73 7.17 14.04
C THR A 102 -4.61 6.35 13.10
N ARG A 103 -4.05 5.81 12.04
CA ARG A 103 -4.71 5.03 11.00
C ARG A 103 -5.85 5.78 10.29
N ASP A 104 -5.75 7.09 10.19
CA ASP A 104 -6.73 7.96 9.53
C ASP A 104 -6.25 8.56 8.20
N THR A 105 -4.98 8.34 7.86
CA THR A 105 -4.36 8.85 6.65
C THR A 105 -3.58 7.76 5.93
N LEU A 106 -3.92 7.56 4.66
CA LEU A 106 -3.25 6.63 3.74
C LEU A 106 -2.08 7.31 3.05
N TYR A 107 -1.03 6.52 2.82
CA TYR A 107 0.13 6.87 2.00
C TYR A 107 0.39 5.74 1.00
N TRP A 108 0.84 6.08 -0.21
CA TRP A 108 1.25 5.09 -1.21
C TRP A 108 2.26 5.68 -2.19
N ILE A 109 2.97 4.80 -2.89
CA ILE A 109 3.88 5.17 -3.98
C ILE A 109 3.10 5.02 -5.30
N ASN A 110 3.14 6.04 -6.14
CA ASN A 110 2.81 5.98 -7.57
C ASN A 110 3.71 6.99 -8.29
N LYS A 111 4.92 6.57 -8.62
CA LYS A 111 6.07 7.39 -8.94
C LYS A 111 6.43 8.33 -7.78
N ASP A 112 5.59 9.28 -7.47
CA ASP A 112 5.63 10.16 -6.29
C ASP A 112 5.09 9.44 -5.04
N VAL A 113 5.27 10.02 -3.86
CA VAL A 113 4.55 9.61 -2.66
C VAL A 113 3.26 10.43 -2.55
N TRP A 114 2.16 9.75 -2.44
CA TRP A 114 0.83 10.32 -2.31
C TRP A 114 0.28 10.10 -0.90
N ARG A 115 -0.59 10.99 -0.45
CA ARG A 115 -1.36 10.77 0.78
C ARG A 115 -2.78 11.28 0.66
N MET A 116 -3.71 10.66 1.41
CA MET A 116 -5.08 11.14 1.55
C MET A 116 -5.71 10.67 2.87
N PRO A 117 -6.62 11.45 3.47
CA PRO A 117 -7.44 10.97 4.58
C PRO A 117 -8.26 9.73 4.17
N VAL A 118 -8.46 8.78 5.09
CA VAL A 118 -9.30 7.59 4.83
C VAL A 118 -10.77 7.94 4.54
N ALA A 119 -11.22 9.12 4.98
CA ALA A 119 -12.56 9.65 4.68
C ALA A 119 -12.66 10.30 3.29
N ALA A 120 -11.57 10.42 2.53
CA ALA A 120 -11.61 11.05 1.22
C ALA A 120 -12.47 10.27 0.24
N GLU A 121 -13.14 11.00 -0.64
CA GLU A 121 -14.02 10.45 -1.67
C GLU A 121 -13.41 10.55 -3.08
N GLN A 122 -12.22 11.15 -3.21
CA GLN A 122 -11.48 11.30 -4.46
C GLN A 122 -9.97 11.19 -4.20
N LEU A 123 -9.23 10.73 -5.21
CA LEU A 123 -7.77 10.75 -5.16
C LEU A 123 -7.26 12.20 -5.10
N PRO A 124 -6.15 12.45 -4.41
CA PRO A 124 -5.55 13.78 -4.31
C PRO A 124 -5.07 14.27 -5.68
N ALA A 125 -5.16 15.59 -5.91
CA ALA A 125 -4.74 16.20 -7.16
C ALA A 125 -3.22 16.45 -7.24
N ARG A 126 -2.52 16.41 -6.10
CA ARG A 126 -1.07 16.66 -6.02
C ARG A 126 -0.41 15.61 -5.12
N PRO A 127 0.84 15.21 -5.41
CA PRO A 127 1.59 14.34 -4.53
C PRO A 127 1.90 15.03 -3.19
N PHE A 128 2.20 14.22 -2.21
CA PHE A 128 2.73 14.67 -0.92
C PHE A 128 4.24 14.92 -1.00
N LEU A 129 4.99 14.00 -1.61
CA LEU A 129 6.41 14.15 -1.89
C LEU A 129 6.66 13.90 -3.38
N GLU A 130 7.32 14.82 -4.03
CA GLU A 130 7.70 14.66 -5.43
C GLU A 130 8.86 13.66 -5.58
N TYR A 131 8.84 12.97 -6.67
CA TYR A 131 9.84 11.99 -7.07
C TYR A 131 11.22 12.64 -7.31
N ARG A 132 12.30 11.98 -6.84
CA ARG A 132 13.68 12.47 -6.93
C ARG A 132 14.51 11.83 -8.07
N GLU A 133 13.89 11.46 -9.18
CA GLU A 133 14.56 10.85 -10.35
C GLU A 133 15.23 9.48 -10.08
N THR A 134 14.76 8.77 -9.07
CA THR A 134 15.26 7.45 -8.67
C THR A 134 14.12 6.45 -8.57
N LYS A 135 14.20 5.36 -7.82
CA LYS A 135 13.13 4.36 -7.75
C LYS A 135 12.62 4.17 -6.33
N TYR A 136 11.62 4.95 -5.96
CA TYR A 136 10.90 4.71 -4.71
C TYR A 136 10.33 3.30 -4.70
N TYR A 137 10.70 2.53 -3.70
CA TYR A 137 10.44 1.10 -3.63
C TYR A 137 9.77 0.65 -2.34
N GLY A 138 10.16 1.23 -1.20
CA GLY A 138 9.57 0.97 0.10
C GLY A 138 9.05 2.24 0.75
N LEU A 139 8.00 2.12 1.56
CA LEU A 139 7.36 3.23 2.25
C LEU A 139 6.94 2.80 3.64
N THR A 140 7.16 3.67 4.63
CA THR A 140 6.55 3.53 5.95
C THR A 140 6.33 4.90 6.58
N VAL A 141 5.44 4.95 7.56
CA VAL A 141 5.18 6.14 8.37
C VAL A 141 5.44 5.78 9.82
N ASP A 142 6.23 6.60 10.51
CA ASP A 142 6.48 6.45 11.93
C ASP A 142 5.16 6.60 12.70
N PRO A 143 4.75 5.56 13.44
CA PRO A 143 3.46 5.58 14.12
C PRO A 143 3.40 6.56 15.30
N ASP A 144 4.53 7.05 15.81
CA ASP A 144 4.58 7.88 16.99
C ASP A 144 4.64 9.38 16.63
N ASN A 145 5.41 9.76 15.60
CA ASN A 145 5.61 11.17 15.24
C ASN A 145 5.10 11.52 13.82
N GLY A 146 4.74 10.52 13.00
CA GLY A 146 4.22 10.71 11.66
C GLY A 146 5.28 10.96 10.58
N ASP A 147 6.58 10.85 10.90
CA ASP A 147 7.65 10.97 9.92
C ASP A 147 7.52 9.90 8.84
N VAL A 148 7.79 10.29 7.61
CA VAL A 148 7.67 9.43 6.44
C VAL A 148 9.03 8.99 5.97
N TYR A 149 9.22 7.68 5.85
CA TYR A 149 10.43 7.06 5.35
C TYR A 149 10.17 6.45 3.98
N VAL A 150 10.95 6.85 3.00
CA VAL A 150 10.87 6.37 1.63
C VAL A 150 12.17 5.69 1.27
N ALA A 151 12.12 4.41 0.99
CA ALA A 151 13.27 3.66 0.51
C ALA A 151 13.35 3.71 -1.01
N ASP A 152 14.54 3.93 -1.50
CA ASP A 152 14.88 4.03 -2.90
C ASP A 152 15.82 2.89 -3.29
N ALA A 153 15.42 2.10 -4.26
CA ALA A 153 16.20 0.98 -4.77
C ALA A 153 17.26 1.39 -5.80
N ILE A 154 17.25 2.65 -6.24
CA ILE A 154 18.14 3.24 -7.26
C ILE A 154 18.12 2.41 -8.56
N ASP A 155 18.95 1.40 -8.67
CA ASP A 155 19.11 0.53 -9.85
C ASP A 155 18.95 -0.97 -9.54
N TYR A 156 18.57 -1.32 -8.30
CA TYR A 156 18.45 -2.68 -7.76
C TYR A 156 19.80 -3.45 -7.65
N GLN A 157 20.94 -2.80 -7.84
CA GLN A 157 22.26 -3.41 -7.81
C GLN A 157 23.17 -2.83 -6.73
N GLN A 158 23.13 -1.52 -6.53
CA GLN A 158 23.87 -0.83 -5.49
C GLN A 158 23.05 -0.69 -4.19
N GLN A 159 23.69 -0.18 -3.14
CA GLN A 159 23.00 0.16 -1.90
C GLN A 159 21.93 1.22 -2.17
N GLY A 160 20.72 0.95 -1.68
CA GLY A 160 19.64 1.92 -1.74
C GLY A 160 19.79 3.00 -0.67
N ILE A 161 18.99 4.03 -0.81
CA ILE A 161 18.92 5.17 0.12
C ILE A 161 17.55 5.17 0.79
N VAL A 162 17.52 5.53 2.06
CA VAL A 162 16.29 5.82 2.79
C VAL A 162 16.27 7.32 3.06
N TYR A 163 15.23 7.98 2.57
CA TYR A 163 14.93 9.39 2.84
C TYR A 163 13.93 9.48 3.98
N ARG A 164 14.19 10.39 4.92
CA ARG A 164 13.28 10.73 6.01
C ARG A 164 12.72 12.12 5.81
N TYR A 165 11.41 12.24 5.95
CA TYR A 165 10.68 13.50 5.89
C TYR A 165 9.83 13.66 7.16
N THR A 166 9.58 14.91 7.56
CA THR A 166 8.59 15.19 8.60
C THR A 166 7.18 14.80 8.15
N ALA A 167 6.23 14.76 9.07
CA ALA A 167 4.80 14.59 8.76
C ALA A 167 4.25 15.65 7.78
N ASP A 168 4.90 16.81 7.69
CA ASP A 168 4.53 17.90 6.76
C ASP A 168 5.22 17.81 5.40
N GLY A 169 6.22 16.93 5.26
CA GLY A 169 6.94 16.67 4.02
C GLY A 169 8.28 17.38 3.89
N ASP A 170 8.76 18.01 4.96
CA ASP A 170 10.09 18.62 4.98
C ASP A 170 11.17 17.54 5.10
N ALA A 171 12.23 17.64 4.28
CA ALA A 171 13.36 16.70 4.33
C ALA A 171 14.12 16.85 5.67
N VAL A 172 14.37 15.72 6.33
CA VAL A 172 15.07 15.66 7.63
C VAL A 172 16.45 15.06 7.46
N ASP A 173 16.53 13.87 6.87
CA ASP A 173 17.76 13.09 6.79
C ASP A 173 17.71 12.08 5.65
N GLU A 174 18.87 11.53 5.29
CA GLU A 174 19.00 10.40 4.38
C GLU A 174 20.17 9.50 4.79
N PHE A 175 20.03 8.20 4.57
CA PHE A 175 21.07 7.23 4.88
C PHE A 175 21.06 6.05 3.93
N TYR A 176 22.22 5.44 3.74
CA TYR A 176 22.34 4.23 2.93
C TYR A 176 21.82 3.01 3.67
N ALA A 177 21.14 2.14 2.94
CA ALA A 177 20.65 0.85 3.41
C ALA A 177 21.26 -0.30 2.59
N GLY A 178 20.75 -1.50 2.74
CA GLY A 178 21.12 -2.62 1.87
C GLY A 178 20.61 -2.45 0.44
N VAL A 179 20.97 -3.40 -0.44
CA VAL A 179 20.43 -3.44 -1.81
C VAL A 179 18.92 -3.67 -1.76
N THR A 180 18.18 -2.87 -2.53
CA THR A 180 16.71 -2.97 -2.66
C THR A 180 15.98 -2.93 -1.30
N PRO A 181 16.12 -1.86 -0.51
CA PRO A 181 15.44 -1.74 0.79
C PRO A 181 13.92 -1.62 0.57
N GLY A 182 13.16 -2.64 0.92
CA GLY A 182 11.71 -2.73 0.62
C GLY A 182 10.81 -2.96 1.83
N ALA A 183 11.38 -3.09 3.04
CA ALA A 183 10.59 -3.33 4.24
C ALA A 183 11.14 -2.58 5.44
N PHE A 184 10.23 -2.15 6.30
CA PHE A 184 10.54 -1.45 7.54
C PHE A 184 9.88 -2.17 8.71
N CYS A 185 10.49 -2.04 9.89
CA CYS A 185 9.94 -2.56 11.13
C CYS A 185 10.14 -1.54 12.25
N TRP A 186 9.12 -1.29 13.01
CA TRP A 186 9.16 -0.42 14.18
C TRP A 186 9.29 -1.26 15.45
N HIS A 187 10.29 -0.96 16.25
CA HIS A 187 10.43 -1.54 17.59
C HIS A 187 9.67 -0.64 18.59
N ARG A 188 8.70 -1.24 19.27
CA ARG A 188 7.91 -0.59 20.35
C ARG A 188 8.22 -1.21 21.71
#